data_a3d040d946463b999a56eb94c0460df6
#
_entry.id   a3d040d946463b999a56eb94c0460df6
#
_cell.length_a   1.000
_cell.length_b   1.000
_cell.length_c   1.000
_cell.angle_alpha   90.00
_cell.angle_beta   90.00
_cell.angle_gamma   90.00
#
_symmetry.space_group_name_H-M   'P 1'
#
loop_
_entity.id
_entity.type
_entity.pdbx_description
1 polymer ?
#
loop_
_entity_poly.entity_id
_entity_poly.type
_entity_poly.pdbx_seq_one_letter_code
_entity_poly.pdbx_strand_id
1 'polypeptide(L)'
;MDNVTLRHLAADGKIADLVWEAPEELAAEHGRAFQAAMLAYQAGDSESAEQHWRQVQAIWSRAWAANYAALELLQTAGITTFSPLKPQRWVIASFEHHCGPHGLPRPHVHNVVITQLTTGGFPLPARLA
;
A
#
# COMPACT_ATOMS: atom_id res chain seq x y z
N MET A 1 -14.84 -7.32 7.33
CA MET A 1 -14.20 -6.89 7.03
C MET A 1 -13.25 -7.04 7.53
N ASP A 2 -12.66 -6.94 7.36
CA ASP A 2 -11.84 -7.35 7.52
C ASP A 2 -10.82 -6.83 7.80
N ASN A 3 -10.37 -6.89 8.38
CA ASN A 3 -9.27 -6.84 8.86
C ASN A 3 -8.28 -6.22 8.12
N VAL A 4 -8.44 -5.04 7.79
CA VAL A 4 -7.46 -4.30 7.17
C VAL A 4 -6.58 -3.82 8.24
N THR A 5 -5.45 -4.40 8.39
CA THR A 5 -4.52 -3.97 9.39
C THR A 5 -3.28 -3.45 8.73
N LEU A 6 -2.70 -2.46 9.36
CA LEU A 6 -1.42 -1.96 8.95
C LEU A 6 -0.37 -2.53 9.88
N ARG A 7 0.68 -3.11 9.28
CA ARG A 7 1.78 -3.60 10.08
C ARG A 7 2.80 -2.50 10.23
N HIS A 8 3.29 -2.33 11.43
CA HIS A 8 4.35 -1.37 11.69
C HIS A 8 5.68 -2.08 11.49
N LEU A 9 6.40 -1.71 10.45
CA LEU A 9 7.67 -2.35 10.16
C LEU A 9 8.84 -1.65 10.82
N ALA A 10 8.84 -0.36 10.87
CA ALA A 10 9.97 0.36 11.41
C ALA A 10 9.56 1.73 11.91
N ALA A 11 10.20 2.19 12.94
CA ALA A 11 10.03 3.54 13.42
C ALA A 11 11.30 3.96 14.15
N ASP A 12 11.72 5.18 13.91
CA ASP A 12 12.91 5.68 14.58
C ASP A 12 12.60 6.97 15.35
N GLY A 13 11.35 7.24 15.63
CA GLY A 13 10.92 8.46 16.30
C GLY A 13 10.48 9.55 15.35
N LYS A 14 10.83 9.47 14.09
CA LYS A 14 10.45 10.45 13.09
C LYS A 14 9.72 9.81 11.92
N ILE A 15 10.02 8.58 11.63
CA ILE A 15 9.49 7.87 10.49
C ILE A 15 8.95 6.53 10.94
N ALA A 16 7.79 6.19 10.48
CA ALA A 16 7.22 4.87 10.68
C ALA A 16 6.79 4.31 9.34
N ASP A 17 7.05 3.04 9.12
CA ASP A 17 6.63 2.37 7.90
C ASP A 17 5.44 1.48 8.24
N LEU A 18 4.26 1.88 7.84
CA LEU A 18 3.04 1.12 8.07
C LEU A 18 2.66 0.42 6.78
N VAL A 19 2.61 -0.88 6.82
CA VAL A 19 2.37 -1.65 5.61
C VAL A 19 0.97 -2.24 5.61
N TRP A 20 0.21 -1.94 4.56
CA TRP A 20 -1.04 -2.62 4.29
C TRP A 20 -0.73 -3.78 3.36
N GLU A 21 -1.20 -4.95 3.71
CA GLU A 21 -0.95 -6.12 2.91
C GLU A 21 -2.27 -6.70 2.44
N ALA A 22 -2.35 -7.08 1.19
CA ALA A 22 -3.58 -7.61 0.64
C ALA A 22 -3.98 -8.89 1.37
N PRO A 23 -5.27 -9.05 1.69
CA PRO A 23 -5.74 -10.32 2.21
C PRO A 23 -5.47 -11.44 1.24
N GLU A 24 -5.39 -12.65 1.75
CA GLU A 24 -5.03 -13.79 0.93
C GLU A 24 -5.90 -13.94 -0.31
N GLU A 25 -7.20 -13.73 -0.17
CA GLU A 25 -8.10 -13.85 -1.30
C GLU A 25 -7.81 -12.83 -2.38
N LEU A 26 -7.56 -11.59 -1.98
CA LEU A 26 -7.26 -10.53 -2.93
C LEU A 26 -5.90 -10.77 -3.58
N ALA A 27 -4.93 -11.25 -2.81
CA ALA A 27 -3.61 -11.57 -3.36
C ALA A 27 -3.70 -12.68 -4.39
N ALA A 28 -4.53 -13.70 -4.13
CA ALA A 28 -4.73 -14.78 -5.07
C ALA A 28 -5.41 -14.30 -6.36
N GLU A 29 -6.40 -13.44 -6.21
CA GLU A 29 -7.09 -12.87 -7.37
C GLU A 29 -6.12 -12.04 -8.21
N HIS A 30 -5.29 -11.24 -7.56
CA HIS A 30 -4.27 -10.46 -8.24
C HIS A 30 -3.30 -11.37 -8.99
N GLY A 31 -2.83 -12.42 -8.33
CA GLY A 31 -1.88 -13.34 -8.95
C GLY A 31 -2.44 -14.00 -10.19
N ARG A 32 -3.71 -14.40 -10.14
CA ARG A 32 -4.36 -15.02 -11.31
C ARG A 32 -4.48 -14.03 -12.47
N ALA A 33 -4.93 -12.81 -12.18
CA ALA A 33 -5.09 -11.81 -13.22
C ALA A 33 -3.75 -11.41 -13.82
N PHE A 34 -2.75 -11.23 -12.96
CA PHE A 34 -1.41 -10.85 -13.41
C PHE A 34 -0.80 -11.93 -14.29
N GLN A 35 -0.91 -13.19 -13.87
CA GLN A 35 -0.39 -14.31 -14.66
C GLN A 35 -1.11 -14.40 -16.00
N ALA A 36 -2.43 -14.25 -16.01
CA ALA A 36 -3.18 -14.30 -17.25
C ALA A 36 -2.76 -13.18 -18.20
N ALA A 37 -2.52 -11.98 -17.67
CA ALA A 37 -2.05 -10.87 -18.49
C ALA A 37 -0.70 -11.17 -19.10
N MET A 38 0.22 -11.72 -18.31
CA MET A 38 1.56 -12.03 -18.80
C MET A 38 1.55 -13.13 -19.84
N LEU A 39 0.73 -14.16 -19.63
CA LEU A 39 0.64 -15.25 -20.62
C LEU A 39 0.04 -14.75 -21.93
N ALA A 40 -0.99 -13.90 -21.86
CA ALA A 40 -1.58 -13.35 -23.06
C ALA A 40 -0.59 -12.46 -23.81
N TYR A 41 0.17 -11.67 -23.06
CA TYR A 41 1.19 -10.82 -23.65
C TYR A 41 2.25 -11.67 -24.36
N GLN A 42 2.72 -12.73 -23.72
CA GLN A 42 3.71 -13.61 -24.31
C GLN A 42 3.19 -14.33 -25.56
N ALA A 43 1.89 -14.58 -25.61
CA ALA A 43 1.27 -15.22 -26.77
C ALA A 43 0.99 -14.24 -27.90
N GLY A 44 1.27 -12.96 -27.69
CA GLY A 44 1.00 -11.95 -28.72
C GLY A 44 -0.46 -11.53 -28.77
N ASP A 45 -1.26 -11.92 -27.81
CA ASP A 45 -2.67 -11.56 -27.78
C ASP A 45 -2.85 -10.29 -26.95
N SER A 46 -2.65 -9.16 -27.61
CA SER A 46 -2.65 -7.89 -26.90
C SER A 46 -4.03 -7.51 -26.37
N GLU A 47 -5.10 -7.93 -27.04
CA GLU A 47 -6.44 -7.61 -26.58
C GLU A 47 -6.73 -8.33 -25.26
N SER A 48 -6.41 -9.60 -25.19
CA SER A 48 -6.61 -10.38 -23.99
C SER A 48 -5.70 -9.90 -22.86
N ALA A 49 -4.46 -9.55 -23.20
CA ALA A 49 -3.51 -9.02 -22.23
C ALA A 49 -4.04 -7.72 -21.60
N GLU A 50 -4.60 -6.85 -22.45
CA GLU A 50 -5.14 -5.59 -21.94
C GLU A 50 -6.34 -5.82 -21.04
N GLN A 51 -7.20 -6.78 -21.41
CA GLN A 51 -8.37 -7.08 -20.61
C GLN A 51 -7.96 -7.60 -19.22
N HIS A 52 -7.01 -8.50 -19.17
CA HIS A 52 -6.53 -9.00 -17.89
C HIS A 52 -5.78 -7.93 -17.10
N TRP A 53 -5.08 -7.06 -17.79
CA TRP A 53 -4.39 -5.98 -17.11
C TRP A 53 -5.37 -5.01 -16.46
N ARG A 54 -6.50 -4.78 -17.07
CA ARG A 54 -7.56 -3.97 -16.46
C ARG A 54 -8.06 -4.60 -15.18
N GLN A 55 -8.11 -5.93 -15.13
CA GLN A 55 -8.47 -6.62 -13.89
C GLN A 55 -7.44 -6.37 -12.81
N VAL A 56 -6.16 -6.40 -13.16
CA VAL A 56 -5.09 -6.11 -12.21
C VAL A 56 -5.26 -4.68 -11.67
N GLN A 57 -5.54 -3.74 -12.55
CA GLN A 57 -5.75 -2.35 -12.15
C GLN A 57 -6.97 -2.19 -11.24
N ALA A 58 -8.03 -2.91 -11.51
CA ALA A 58 -9.23 -2.87 -10.67
C ALA A 58 -8.94 -3.42 -9.27
N ILE A 59 -8.12 -4.46 -9.19
CA ILE A 59 -7.71 -5.01 -7.92
C ILE A 59 -6.89 -3.99 -7.14
N TRP A 60 -5.98 -3.29 -7.82
CA TRP A 60 -5.18 -2.26 -7.17
C TRP A 60 -6.04 -1.09 -6.70
N SER A 61 -7.10 -0.74 -7.42
CA SER A 61 -8.02 0.30 -6.96
C SER A 61 -8.66 -0.09 -5.65
N ARG A 62 -9.06 -1.35 -5.52
CA ARG A 62 -9.62 -1.86 -4.27
C ARG A 62 -8.58 -1.86 -3.16
N ALA A 63 -7.36 -2.23 -3.49
CA ALA A 63 -6.26 -2.26 -2.52
C ALA A 63 -5.96 -0.86 -1.98
N TRP A 64 -5.88 0.12 -2.87
CA TRP A 64 -5.64 1.50 -2.45
C TRP A 64 -6.77 2.03 -1.59
N ALA A 65 -8.03 1.72 -1.94
CA ALA A 65 -9.16 2.15 -1.13
C ALA A 65 -9.09 1.55 0.28
N ALA A 66 -8.73 0.27 0.37
CA ALA A 66 -8.60 -0.38 1.67
C ALA A 66 -7.44 0.20 2.48
N ASN A 67 -6.34 0.50 1.81
CA ASN A 67 -5.19 1.11 2.45
C ASN A 67 -5.54 2.47 3.04
N TYR A 68 -6.23 3.31 2.26
CA TYR A 68 -6.62 4.63 2.76
C TYR A 68 -7.63 4.53 3.88
N ALA A 69 -8.55 3.57 3.81
CA ALA A 69 -9.51 3.37 4.89
C ALA A 69 -8.81 2.97 6.19
N ALA A 70 -7.78 2.14 6.08
CA ALA A 70 -7.02 1.73 7.26
C ALA A 70 -6.26 2.92 7.87
N LEU A 71 -5.66 3.74 7.03
CA LEU A 71 -4.96 4.93 7.50
C LEU A 71 -5.91 5.91 8.17
N GLU A 72 -7.07 6.11 7.56
CA GLU A 72 -8.06 7.02 8.11
C GLU A 72 -8.58 6.53 9.45
N LEU A 73 -8.82 5.24 9.56
CA LEU A 73 -9.28 4.66 10.80
C LEU A 73 -8.24 4.85 11.90
N LEU A 74 -6.98 4.64 11.58
CA LEU A 74 -5.91 4.81 12.54
C LEU A 74 -5.82 6.26 13.02
N GLN A 75 -5.91 7.20 12.09
CA GLN A 75 -5.86 8.61 12.43
C GLN A 75 -7.07 9.04 13.26
N THR A 76 -8.24 8.59 12.86
CA THR A 76 -9.47 8.97 13.53
C THR A 76 -9.56 8.40 14.94
N ALA A 77 -9.13 7.17 15.09
CA ALA A 77 -9.19 6.53 16.39
C ALA A 77 -8.12 7.03 17.35
N GLY A 78 -7.15 7.76 16.83
CA GLY A 78 -6.07 8.24 17.67
C GLY A 78 -5.26 7.13 18.27
N ILE A 79 -5.24 5.97 17.62
CA ILE A 79 -4.53 4.86 18.16
C ILE A 79 -3.07 5.06 17.97
N THR A 80 -2.34 4.97 19.05
CA THR A 80 -0.95 5.18 18.90
C THR A 80 -0.23 4.12 19.62
N THR A 81 -0.27 2.94 19.12
CA THR A 81 0.66 1.95 19.59
C THR A 81 2.03 2.30 19.08
N PHE A 82 2.13 3.26 18.17
CA PHE A 82 3.41 3.64 17.68
C PHE A 82 3.63 5.02 18.18
N SER A 83 4.28 5.16 19.26
CA SER A 83 4.74 6.44 19.71
C SER A 83 5.96 6.79 18.89
N PRO A 84 6.05 7.96 18.35
CA PRO A 84 5.31 9.18 18.64
C PRO A 84 4.29 9.53 17.57
N LEU A 85 3.60 8.57 17.01
CA LEU A 85 2.64 8.90 15.97
C LEU A 85 1.48 9.68 16.54
N LYS A 86 1.23 10.81 15.98
CA LYS A 86 0.08 11.64 16.33
C LYS A 86 -0.75 11.85 15.08
N PRO A 87 -2.07 11.71 15.19
CA PRO A 87 -2.93 11.71 14.01
C PRO A 87 -2.88 12.98 13.19
N GLN A 88 -2.77 14.13 13.83
CA GLN A 88 -2.83 15.31 13.03
C GLN A 88 -1.50 15.58 12.37
N ARG A 89 -1.55 16.00 11.20
CA ARG A 89 -0.38 16.43 10.44
C ARG A 89 0.58 15.34 10.04
N TRP A 90 0.06 14.17 9.76
CA TRP A 90 0.91 13.16 9.18
C TRP A 90 1.24 13.53 7.74
N VAL A 91 2.48 13.35 7.39
CA VAL A 91 2.91 13.41 6.00
C VAL A 91 3.20 11.97 5.61
N ILE A 92 2.55 11.49 4.57
CA ILE A 92 2.63 10.09 4.21
C ILE A 92 3.09 9.95 2.77
N ALA A 93 4.08 9.11 2.57
CA ALA A 93 4.47 8.68 1.23
C ALA A 93 4.04 7.24 1.09
N SER A 94 3.24 6.95 0.07
CA SER A 94 2.71 5.61 -0.10
C SER A 94 3.21 5.00 -1.41
N PHE A 95 3.62 3.76 -1.35
CA PHE A 95 4.20 3.08 -2.50
C PHE A 95 3.59 1.70 -2.65
N GLU A 96 3.14 1.37 -3.84
CA GLU A 96 2.61 0.03 -4.07
C GLU A 96 3.74 -0.91 -4.51
N HIS A 97 3.68 -2.12 -3.99
CA HIS A 97 4.59 -3.18 -4.39
C HIS A 97 3.77 -4.39 -4.81
N HIS A 98 4.14 -4.96 -5.94
CA HIS A 98 3.38 -6.08 -6.50
C HIS A 98 3.89 -7.44 -6.02
N CYS A 99 5.12 -7.52 -5.57
CA CYS A 99 5.72 -8.78 -5.17
C CYS A 99 6.09 -8.77 -3.71
N GLY A 100 5.79 -9.86 -3.05
CA GLY A 100 6.22 -10.05 -1.69
C GLY A 100 7.58 -10.73 -1.63
N PRO A 101 7.94 -11.25 -0.48
CA PRO A 101 9.19 -11.96 -0.31
C PRO A 101 9.27 -13.12 -1.28
N HIS A 102 10.47 -13.42 -1.73
CA HIS A 102 10.72 -14.53 -2.64
C HIS A 102 10.05 -14.38 -4.00
N GLY A 103 9.72 -13.15 -4.36
CA GLY A 103 9.17 -12.88 -5.69
C GLY A 103 7.74 -13.32 -5.90
N LEU A 104 7.04 -13.76 -4.86
CA LEU A 104 5.65 -14.14 -5.03
C LEU A 104 4.78 -12.90 -5.16
N PRO A 105 3.80 -12.94 -6.06
CA PRO A 105 2.90 -11.81 -6.22
C PRO A 105 2.12 -11.60 -4.94
N ARG A 106 2.35 -10.50 -4.28
CA ARG A 106 1.61 -10.19 -3.07
C ARG A 106 1.47 -8.69 -2.96
N PRO A 107 0.32 -8.16 -3.38
CA PRO A 107 0.13 -6.73 -3.34
C PRO A 107 0.20 -6.19 -1.93
N HIS A 108 1.01 -5.17 -1.74
CA HIS A 108 1.08 -4.48 -0.47
C HIS A 108 1.45 -3.03 -0.72
N VAL A 109 1.11 -2.18 0.24
CA VAL A 109 1.39 -0.76 0.15
C VAL A 109 2.19 -0.37 1.37
N HIS A 110 3.35 0.24 1.12
CA HIS A 110 4.13 0.83 2.19
C HIS A 110 3.66 2.25 2.38
N ASN A 111 3.34 2.59 3.62
CA ASN A 111 2.97 3.95 3.97
C ASN A 111 4.02 4.47 4.91
N VAL A 112 4.92 5.27 4.38
CA VAL A 112 5.98 5.85 5.19
C VAL A 112 5.44 7.12 5.78
N VAL A 113 5.21 7.10 7.09
CA VAL A 113 4.60 8.21 7.80
C VAL A 113 5.71 8.99 8.48
N ILE A 114 5.78 10.26 8.18
CA ILE A 114 6.74 11.12 8.82
C ILE A 114 6.03 11.83 9.93
N THR A 115 6.41 11.50 11.14
CA THR A 115 5.66 11.90 12.31
C THR A 115 6.18 13.16 12.94
N GLN A 116 7.37 13.59 12.56
CA GLN A 116 7.95 14.75 13.18
C GLN A 116 8.67 15.58 12.15
N LEU A 117 8.19 16.78 11.95
CA LEU A 117 8.88 17.73 11.11
C LEU A 117 9.77 18.55 12.01
N THR A 118 10.94 18.86 11.55
CA THR A 118 11.83 19.63 12.38
C THR A 118 11.32 21.06 12.44
N THR A 119 11.63 21.70 13.54
CA THR A 119 11.21 23.07 13.63
C THR A 119 11.97 23.92 12.65
N GLY A 120 13.03 23.49 12.16
CA GLY A 120 13.73 24.21 11.12
C GLY A 120 12.95 24.26 9.84
N GLY A 121 11.81 23.70 9.88
CA GLY A 121 10.98 23.79 8.76
C GLY A 121 11.39 22.90 7.67
N PHE A 122 11.99 21.79 7.88
CA PHE A 122 12.41 21.09 6.93
C PHE A 122 11.47 20.52 6.21
N PRO A 123 11.31 20.94 5.15
CA PRO A 123 10.26 20.48 4.43
C PRO A 123 10.59 19.19 3.91
N LEU A 124 9.75 18.31 4.15
CA LEU A 124 9.80 17.12 3.41
C LEU A 124 9.30 17.41 2.04
N PRO A 125 9.83 16.74 1.06
CA PRO A 125 9.38 16.95 -0.30
C PRO A 125 7.88 16.74 -0.40
N ALA A 126 7.22 17.66 -1.05
CA ALA A 126 5.78 17.62 -1.15
C ALA A 126 5.27 16.34 -1.78
N ARG A 127 6.01 15.77 -2.66
CA ARG A 127 5.56 14.56 -3.30
C ARG A 127 5.58 13.35 -2.40
N LEU A 128 6.01 13.53 -1.17
CA LEU A 128 5.96 12.46 -0.25
C LEU A 128 4.61 12.37 0.40
N ALA A 129 3.68 13.07 0.01
CA ALA A 129 2.36 12.99 0.64
C ALA A 129 1.37 12.22 -0.20
#